data_5accab32d466b4a909567e87031f3128
#
_entry.id   5accab32d466b4a909567e87031f3128
#
_cell.length_a   1.000
_cell.length_b   1.000
_cell.length_c   1.000
_cell.angle_alpha   90.00
_cell.angle_beta   90.00
_cell.angle_gamma   90.00
#
_symmetry.space_group_name_H-M   'P 1'
#
loop_
_entity.id
_entity.type
_entity.pdbx_description
1 polymer ?
#
loop_
_entity_poly.entity_id
_entity_poly.type
_entity_poly.pdbx_seq_one_letter_code
_entity_poly.pdbx_strand_id
1 'polypeptide(L)'
;MIKTIDFHIKQLENMKTYPLELSYLGNSKLLSQTMISIVGSRRPNSYTKKFTYELAQKLSNQNIVIVSGAAMGVDSLAHNGAGVSNTIAVVANGLDIRYPAVNKNLISQIEKNGLMLSQFPQSEKARAYTFVQRNEIVVALGDILIVTQADRASGSLRSVEFALSMGKKIYTLPHRINESMGTQDLLKKGLAEVIYDIDSFIESLGYSRSEENEDELLEFCKSYPTYDEAVLKFGERIFEYELLGKIKIGNGVISL
;
A
#
# COMPACT_ATOMS: atom_id res chain seq x y z
N MET A 1 -16.36 -10.27 -14.72
CA MET A 1 -16.12 -10.18 -16.18
C MET A 1 -15.14 -9.03 -16.41
N ILE A 2 -14.09 -9.25 -17.20
CA ILE A 2 -13.13 -8.19 -17.59
C ILE A 2 -13.87 -7.17 -18.45
N LYS A 3 -13.66 -5.89 -18.13
CA LYS A 3 -14.25 -4.73 -18.84
C LYS A 3 -13.12 -3.81 -19.28
N THR A 4 -13.39 -2.94 -20.26
CA THR A 4 -12.49 -1.88 -20.68
C THR A 4 -12.95 -0.56 -20.10
N ILE A 5 -12.00 0.32 -19.71
CA ILE A 5 -12.30 1.70 -19.30
C ILE A 5 -12.75 2.47 -20.54
N ASP A 6 -13.93 3.05 -20.49
CA ASP A 6 -14.58 3.82 -21.56
C ASP A 6 -14.67 5.32 -21.25
N PHE A 7 -14.02 5.76 -20.17
CA PHE A 7 -13.94 7.15 -19.75
C PHE A 7 -12.48 7.61 -19.58
N HIS A 8 -12.27 8.91 -19.63
CA HIS A 8 -10.96 9.51 -19.51
C HIS A 8 -10.50 9.57 -18.05
N ILE A 9 -9.27 9.13 -17.77
CA ILE A 9 -8.64 9.18 -16.44
C ILE A 9 -7.63 10.33 -16.45
N LYS A 10 -7.99 11.46 -15.84
CA LYS A 10 -7.18 12.68 -15.81
C LYS A 10 -5.75 12.46 -15.32
N GLN A 11 -5.56 11.62 -14.31
CA GLN A 11 -4.26 11.34 -13.73
C GLN A 11 -3.27 10.74 -14.73
N LEU A 12 -3.76 10.02 -15.74
CA LEU A 12 -2.92 9.37 -16.76
C LEU A 12 -2.45 10.35 -17.86
N GLU A 13 -2.95 11.58 -17.90
CA GLU A 13 -2.49 12.63 -18.84
C GLU A 13 -1.01 12.99 -18.62
N ASN A 14 -0.49 12.78 -17.42
CA ASN A 14 0.91 13.04 -17.08
C ASN A 14 1.88 11.97 -17.61
N MET A 15 1.36 10.87 -18.18
CA MET A 15 2.19 9.84 -18.79
C MET A 15 2.78 10.33 -20.11
N LYS A 16 3.95 9.80 -20.47
CA LYS A 16 4.56 10.06 -21.79
C LYS A 16 3.62 9.66 -22.94
N THR A 17 2.88 8.59 -22.75
CA THR A 17 1.87 8.10 -23.71
C THR A 17 0.67 7.58 -22.92
N TYR A 18 -0.49 8.15 -23.16
CA TYR A 18 -1.74 7.67 -22.57
C TYR A 18 -2.02 6.24 -23.07
N PRO A 19 -2.43 5.29 -22.20
CA PRO A 19 -2.72 3.92 -22.60
C PRO A 19 -3.83 3.87 -23.66
N LEU A 20 -3.60 3.15 -24.77
CA LEU A 20 -4.60 2.97 -25.82
C LEU A 20 -5.82 2.21 -25.32
N GLU A 21 -5.58 1.22 -24.45
CA GLU A 21 -6.61 0.40 -23.84
C GLU A 21 -6.21 0.11 -22.38
N LEU A 22 -7.20 0.19 -21.50
CA LEU A 22 -7.02 -0.14 -20.08
C LEU A 22 -8.19 -1.01 -19.64
N SER A 23 -7.90 -2.28 -19.40
CA SER A 23 -8.87 -3.25 -18.90
C SER A 23 -8.96 -3.24 -17.38
N TYR A 24 -10.12 -3.58 -16.84
CA TYR A 24 -10.32 -3.64 -15.39
C TYR A 24 -11.22 -4.78 -14.92
N LEU A 25 -11.04 -5.13 -13.64
CA LEU A 25 -11.92 -5.98 -12.84
C LEU A 25 -12.19 -5.28 -11.49
N GLY A 26 -13.42 -5.31 -11.02
CA GLY A 26 -13.81 -4.76 -9.73
C GLY A 26 -14.44 -3.38 -9.81
N ASN A 27 -14.16 -2.53 -8.82
CA ASN A 27 -14.84 -1.25 -8.59
C ASN A 27 -14.11 -0.07 -9.25
N SER A 28 -14.51 0.31 -10.48
CA SER A 28 -13.91 1.44 -11.19
C SER A 28 -14.17 2.82 -10.54
N LYS A 29 -15.13 2.94 -9.59
CA LYS A 29 -15.38 4.19 -8.87
C LYS A 29 -14.18 4.63 -8.00
N LEU A 30 -13.26 3.72 -7.65
CA LEU A 30 -12.04 4.06 -6.94
C LEU A 30 -11.14 5.03 -7.72
N LEU A 31 -11.24 5.08 -9.05
CA LEU A 31 -10.49 6.01 -9.89
C LEU A 31 -10.90 7.48 -9.76
N SER A 32 -12.05 7.76 -9.14
CA SER A 32 -12.51 9.13 -8.87
C SER A 32 -12.15 9.66 -7.48
N GLN A 33 -11.46 8.86 -6.68
CA GLN A 33 -11.06 9.24 -5.32
C GLN A 33 -9.62 9.79 -5.31
N THR A 34 -9.20 10.36 -4.18
CA THR A 34 -7.79 10.70 -3.95
C THR A 34 -6.97 9.40 -3.89
N MET A 35 -5.86 9.38 -4.60
CA MET A 35 -5.02 8.18 -4.73
C MET A 35 -3.57 8.46 -4.34
N ILE A 36 -2.94 7.54 -3.63
CA ILE A 36 -1.52 7.59 -3.31
C ILE A 36 -0.85 6.30 -3.76
N SER A 37 0.27 6.42 -4.49
CA SER A 37 1.05 5.29 -4.96
C SER A 37 2.10 4.88 -3.94
N ILE A 38 2.09 3.60 -3.54
CA ILE A 38 3.10 3.01 -2.64
C ILE A 38 3.81 1.89 -3.38
N VAL A 39 5.15 2.00 -3.48
CA VAL A 39 6.01 1.01 -4.12
C VAL A 39 7.26 0.75 -3.30
N GLY A 40 7.98 -0.33 -3.62
CA GLY A 40 9.26 -0.58 -2.96
C GLY A 40 9.83 -1.97 -3.21
N SER A 41 10.69 -2.41 -2.31
CA SER A 41 11.40 -3.67 -2.37
C SER A 41 10.46 -4.87 -2.40
N ARG A 42 10.78 -5.87 -3.22
CA ARG A 42 10.11 -7.19 -3.19
C ARG A 42 10.49 -8.02 -1.96
N ARG A 43 11.57 -7.63 -1.26
CA ARG A 43 12.07 -8.28 -0.04
C ARG A 43 12.36 -7.23 1.03
N PRO A 44 11.32 -6.56 1.54
CA PRO A 44 11.50 -5.53 2.57
C PRO A 44 11.97 -6.14 3.89
N ASN A 45 12.77 -5.36 4.64
CA ASN A 45 13.12 -5.71 6.02
C ASN A 45 11.89 -5.59 6.95
N SER A 46 12.01 -6.06 8.20
CA SER A 46 10.90 -6.09 9.16
C SER A 46 10.37 -4.69 9.51
N TYR A 47 11.26 -3.70 9.61
CA TYR A 47 10.91 -2.30 9.79
C TYR A 47 10.00 -1.80 8.65
N THR A 48 10.45 -1.97 7.41
CA THR A 48 9.67 -1.56 6.22
C THR A 48 8.34 -2.30 6.13
N LYS A 49 8.30 -3.60 6.47
CA LYS A 49 7.05 -4.37 6.48
C LYS A 49 6.02 -3.73 7.39
N LYS A 50 6.41 -3.47 8.65
CA LYS A 50 5.54 -2.87 9.65
C LYS A 50 5.03 -1.51 9.18
N PHE A 51 5.93 -0.59 8.86
CA PHE A 51 5.55 0.79 8.58
C PHE A 51 4.90 0.99 7.21
N THR A 52 5.16 0.13 6.22
CA THR A 52 4.39 0.14 4.96
C THR A 52 2.93 -0.24 5.19
N TYR A 53 2.70 -1.29 5.98
CA TYR A 53 1.35 -1.73 6.32
C TYR A 53 0.59 -0.65 7.10
N GLU A 54 1.19 -0.12 8.17
CA GLU A 54 0.62 0.92 9.02
C GLU A 54 0.31 2.20 8.23
N LEU A 55 1.26 2.66 7.41
CA LEU A 55 1.08 3.83 6.54
C LEU A 55 -0.11 3.65 5.58
N ALA A 56 -0.18 2.51 4.90
CA ALA A 56 -1.27 2.22 3.98
C ALA A 56 -2.62 2.14 4.70
N GLN A 57 -2.66 1.56 5.91
CA GLN A 57 -3.85 1.48 6.74
C GLN A 57 -4.34 2.86 7.17
N LYS A 58 -3.45 3.69 7.71
CA LYS A 58 -3.80 5.03 8.17
C LYS A 58 -4.24 5.95 7.02
N LEU A 59 -3.61 5.87 5.85
CA LEU A 59 -4.05 6.57 4.65
C LEU A 59 -5.43 6.10 4.19
N SER A 60 -5.65 4.79 4.18
CA SER A 60 -6.94 4.20 3.80
C SER A 60 -8.08 4.62 4.75
N ASN A 61 -7.81 4.76 6.04
CA ASN A 61 -8.77 5.28 7.03
C ASN A 61 -9.20 6.74 6.74
N GLN A 62 -8.40 7.48 5.96
CA GLN A 62 -8.76 8.80 5.44
C GLN A 62 -9.48 8.75 4.09
N ASN A 63 -9.97 7.59 3.68
CA ASN A 63 -10.57 7.35 2.36
C ASN A 63 -9.63 7.62 1.18
N ILE A 64 -8.31 7.54 1.40
CA ILE A 64 -7.31 7.63 0.35
C ILE A 64 -7.09 6.24 -0.23
N VAL A 65 -7.28 6.10 -1.53
CA VAL A 65 -7.08 4.83 -2.24
C VAL A 65 -5.59 4.57 -2.46
N ILE A 66 -5.13 3.38 -2.08
CA ILE A 66 -3.75 2.99 -2.28
C ILE A 66 -3.57 2.32 -3.64
N VAL A 67 -2.66 2.86 -4.45
CA VAL A 67 -2.30 2.31 -5.76
C VAL A 67 -0.96 1.59 -5.67
N SER A 68 -0.90 0.34 -6.12
CA SER A 68 0.35 -0.41 -6.17
C SER A 68 0.32 -1.49 -7.26
N GLY A 69 1.38 -2.27 -7.36
CA GLY A 69 1.61 -3.17 -8.50
C GLY A 69 1.32 -4.65 -8.24
N ALA A 70 0.73 -5.02 -7.12
CA ALA A 70 0.47 -6.41 -6.71
C ALA A 70 1.70 -7.34 -6.68
N ALA A 71 2.92 -6.81 -6.72
CA ALA A 71 4.15 -7.58 -6.57
C ALA A 71 4.34 -8.08 -5.12
N MET A 72 5.29 -8.98 -4.92
CA MET A 72 5.70 -9.39 -3.57
C MET A 72 6.27 -8.20 -2.79
N GLY A 73 6.25 -8.28 -1.46
CA GLY A 73 6.89 -7.32 -0.57
C GLY A 73 6.05 -6.07 -0.36
N VAL A 74 6.63 -4.89 -0.63
CA VAL A 74 5.99 -3.59 -0.36
C VAL A 74 4.61 -3.48 -1.00
N ASP A 75 4.46 -3.87 -2.27
CA ASP A 75 3.18 -3.77 -2.97
C ASP A 75 2.07 -4.58 -2.26
N SER A 76 2.34 -5.84 -1.92
CA SER A 76 1.37 -6.68 -1.21
C SER A 76 1.05 -6.16 0.20
N LEU A 77 2.04 -5.60 0.89
CA LEU A 77 1.85 -4.98 2.22
C LEU A 77 0.99 -3.72 2.13
N ALA A 78 1.21 -2.89 1.11
CA ALA A 78 0.41 -1.69 0.86
C ALA A 78 -1.06 -2.06 0.59
N HIS A 79 -1.31 -3.07 -0.26
CA HIS A 79 -2.67 -3.56 -0.51
C HIS A 79 -3.35 -4.13 0.73
N ASN A 80 -2.61 -4.93 1.52
CA ASN A 80 -3.16 -5.51 2.75
C ASN A 80 -3.44 -4.43 3.82
N GLY A 81 -2.54 -3.45 3.98
CA GLY A 81 -2.74 -2.34 4.91
C GLY A 81 -3.93 -1.46 4.52
N ALA A 82 -4.08 -1.15 3.24
CA ALA A 82 -5.22 -0.37 2.73
C ALA A 82 -6.56 -1.09 2.89
N GLY A 83 -6.54 -2.41 3.00
CA GLY A 83 -7.71 -3.24 2.84
C GLY A 83 -8.11 -3.42 1.37
N VAL A 84 -8.62 -4.60 1.05
CA VAL A 84 -8.89 -5.00 -0.34
C VAL A 84 -9.97 -4.19 -1.06
N SER A 85 -10.80 -3.47 -0.33
CA SER A 85 -11.88 -2.61 -0.88
C SER A 85 -11.43 -1.19 -1.21
N ASN A 86 -10.31 -0.73 -0.66
CA ASN A 86 -9.80 0.64 -0.85
C ASN A 86 -8.42 0.67 -1.52
N THR A 87 -8.22 -0.20 -2.50
CA THR A 87 -6.95 -0.31 -3.20
C THR A 87 -7.13 -0.59 -4.69
N ILE A 88 -6.17 -0.08 -5.48
CA ILE A 88 -6.05 -0.31 -6.92
C ILE A 88 -4.76 -1.07 -7.20
N ALA A 89 -4.88 -2.26 -7.76
CA ALA A 89 -3.75 -3.05 -8.19
C ALA A 89 -3.58 -2.96 -9.71
N VAL A 90 -2.49 -2.38 -10.16
CA VAL A 90 -2.12 -2.36 -11.58
C VAL A 90 -1.19 -3.54 -11.84
N VAL A 91 -1.51 -4.42 -12.78
CA VAL A 91 -0.71 -5.63 -13.04
C VAL A 91 0.06 -5.55 -14.36
N ALA A 92 1.17 -6.29 -14.43
CA ALA A 92 2.08 -6.31 -15.58
C ALA A 92 1.77 -7.45 -16.59
N ASN A 93 0.57 -8.00 -16.50
CA ASN A 93 0.08 -9.14 -17.29
C ASN A 93 -1.41 -8.97 -17.60
N GLY A 94 -1.98 -9.81 -18.44
CA GLY A 94 -3.42 -9.84 -18.67
C GLY A 94 -4.19 -10.15 -17.39
N LEU A 95 -5.38 -9.56 -17.23
CA LEU A 95 -6.20 -9.71 -16.01
C LEU A 95 -6.73 -11.13 -15.75
N ASP A 96 -6.63 -12.02 -16.74
CA ASP A 96 -6.93 -13.44 -16.63
C ASP A 96 -5.83 -14.23 -15.90
N ILE A 97 -4.66 -13.63 -15.68
CA ILE A 97 -3.50 -14.26 -15.03
C ILE A 97 -3.27 -13.64 -13.65
N ARG A 98 -3.35 -14.44 -12.58
CA ARG A 98 -3.02 -14.00 -11.21
C ARG A 98 -1.54 -14.22 -10.92
N TYR A 99 -0.74 -13.16 -11.08
CA TYR A 99 0.70 -13.17 -10.87
C TYR A 99 1.15 -12.04 -9.93
N PRO A 100 2.08 -12.30 -9.00
CA PRO A 100 2.76 -13.57 -8.72
C PRO A 100 1.86 -14.58 -7.96
N ALA A 101 2.18 -15.87 -8.09
CA ALA A 101 1.39 -16.96 -7.51
C ALA A 101 1.25 -16.84 -5.98
N VAL A 102 2.27 -16.33 -5.29
CA VAL A 102 2.25 -16.10 -3.84
C VAL A 102 1.16 -15.12 -3.40
N ASN A 103 0.78 -14.17 -4.27
CA ASN A 103 -0.24 -13.15 -4.00
C ASN A 103 -1.61 -13.52 -4.61
N LYS A 104 -1.80 -14.77 -5.09
CA LYS A 104 -3.03 -15.19 -5.78
C LYS A 104 -4.30 -14.91 -4.96
N ASN A 105 -4.26 -15.16 -3.66
CA ASN A 105 -5.40 -14.92 -2.78
C ASN A 105 -5.70 -13.42 -2.63
N LEU A 106 -4.68 -12.60 -2.39
CA LEU A 106 -4.80 -11.14 -2.32
C LEU A 106 -5.37 -10.58 -3.63
N ILE A 107 -4.81 -10.97 -4.77
CA ILE A 107 -5.27 -10.56 -6.10
C ILE A 107 -6.75 -10.92 -6.28
N SER A 108 -7.15 -12.16 -5.94
CA SER A 108 -8.55 -12.61 -6.03
C SER A 108 -9.50 -11.81 -5.13
N GLN A 109 -9.03 -11.34 -3.98
CA GLN A 109 -9.82 -10.49 -3.09
C GLN A 109 -9.96 -9.06 -3.64
N ILE A 110 -8.89 -8.50 -4.21
CA ILE A 110 -8.92 -7.17 -4.87
C ILE A 110 -9.82 -7.19 -6.11
N GLU A 111 -9.78 -8.27 -6.92
CA GLU A 111 -10.69 -8.45 -8.06
C GLU A 111 -12.17 -8.35 -7.68
N LYS A 112 -12.53 -8.79 -6.47
CA LYS A 112 -13.92 -8.81 -5.98
C LYS A 112 -14.34 -7.51 -5.30
N ASN A 113 -13.45 -6.89 -4.54
CA ASN A 113 -13.80 -5.81 -3.61
C ASN A 113 -13.14 -4.47 -3.93
N GLY A 114 -11.94 -4.49 -4.55
CA GLY A 114 -11.17 -3.32 -4.97
C GLY A 114 -11.20 -3.14 -6.48
N LEU A 115 -10.07 -2.70 -7.05
CA LEU A 115 -9.91 -2.52 -8.49
C LEU A 115 -8.60 -3.13 -8.98
N MET A 116 -8.68 -3.93 -10.02
CA MET A 116 -7.54 -4.42 -10.80
C MET A 116 -7.51 -3.71 -12.14
N LEU A 117 -6.32 -3.25 -12.58
CA LEU A 117 -6.10 -2.60 -13.87
C LEU A 117 -4.98 -3.29 -14.65
N SER A 118 -5.13 -3.36 -15.97
CA SER A 118 -4.07 -3.78 -16.89
C SER A 118 -4.21 -3.13 -18.25
N GLN A 119 -3.09 -2.71 -18.82
CA GLN A 119 -3.00 -2.30 -20.23
C GLN A 119 -2.62 -3.45 -21.18
N PHE A 120 -2.46 -4.65 -20.64
CA PHE A 120 -2.01 -5.81 -21.41
C PHE A 120 -3.21 -6.69 -21.79
N PRO A 121 -3.21 -7.27 -23.01
CA PRO A 121 -4.28 -8.15 -23.44
C PRO A 121 -4.35 -9.41 -22.58
N GLN A 122 -5.48 -10.10 -22.65
CA GLN A 122 -5.63 -11.42 -22.01
C GLN A 122 -4.54 -12.37 -22.49
N SER A 123 -4.13 -13.26 -21.60
CA SER A 123 -3.05 -14.25 -21.81
C SER A 123 -1.62 -13.68 -21.95
N GLU A 124 -1.45 -12.35 -21.92
CA GLU A 124 -0.10 -11.77 -21.88
C GLU A 124 0.55 -12.03 -20.52
N LYS A 125 1.72 -12.66 -20.54
CA LYS A 125 2.51 -12.97 -19.34
C LYS A 125 3.39 -11.79 -18.95
N ALA A 126 3.59 -11.61 -17.64
CA ALA A 126 4.50 -10.59 -17.11
C ALA A 126 5.95 -10.83 -17.61
N ARG A 127 6.59 -9.77 -18.12
CA ARG A 127 7.96 -9.72 -18.64
C ARG A 127 8.68 -8.49 -18.10
N ALA A 128 9.99 -8.41 -18.25
CA ALA A 128 10.78 -7.29 -17.75
C ALA A 128 10.25 -5.93 -18.23
N TYR A 129 9.92 -5.79 -19.51
CA TYR A 129 9.40 -4.55 -20.09
C TYR A 129 7.97 -4.22 -19.62
N THR A 130 7.10 -5.24 -19.42
CA THR A 130 5.72 -5.00 -18.95
C THR A 130 5.70 -4.47 -17.52
N PHE A 131 6.65 -4.88 -16.68
CA PHE A 131 6.78 -4.29 -15.34
C PHE A 131 7.12 -2.79 -15.40
N VAL A 132 8.01 -2.39 -16.31
CA VAL A 132 8.37 -0.98 -16.46
C VAL A 132 7.17 -0.16 -16.92
N GLN A 133 6.48 -0.61 -17.97
CA GLN A 133 5.30 0.07 -18.50
C GLN A 133 4.18 0.18 -17.45
N ARG A 134 3.91 -0.91 -16.71
CA ARG A 134 2.94 -0.92 -15.63
C ARG A 134 3.28 0.07 -14.51
N ASN A 135 4.56 0.20 -14.16
CA ASN A 135 5.00 1.11 -13.11
C ASN A 135 4.66 2.57 -13.44
N GLU A 136 4.69 2.94 -14.71
CA GLU A 136 4.29 4.29 -15.15
C GLU A 136 2.82 4.57 -14.80
N ILE A 137 1.91 3.60 -15.04
CA ILE A 137 0.50 3.73 -14.67
C ILE A 137 0.32 3.82 -13.15
N VAL A 138 1.04 2.97 -12.38
CA VAL A 138 1.00 3.04 -10.91
C VAL A 138 1.35 4.45 -10.45
N VAL A 139 2.44 5.01 -10.95
CA VAL A 139 2.88 6.37 -10.58
C VAL A 139 1.92 7.42 -11.06
N ALA A 140 1.41 7.30 -12.29
CA ALA A 140 0.51 8.30 -12.86
C ALA A 140 -0.80 8.42 -12.10
N LEU A 141 -1.36 7.32 -11.60
CA LEU A 141 -2.61 7.32 -10.86
C LEU A 141 -2.53 8.03 -9.49
N GLY A 142 -1.47 7.83 -8.72
CA GLY A 142 -1.35 8.45 -7.40
C GLY A 142 -0.93 9.92 -7.48
N ASP A 143 -1.48 10.77 -6.64
CA ASP A 143 -1.12 12.20 -6.56
C ASP A 143 0.33 12.40 -6.11
N ILE A 144 0.82 11.51 -5.26
CA ILE A 144 2.21 11.43 -4.79
C ILE A 144 2.72 9.99 -4.89
N LEU A 145 4.04 9.82 -4.86
CA LEU A 145 4.71 8.54 -4.80
C LEU A 145 5.39 8.33 -3.45
N ILE A 146 5.10 7.21 -2.78
CA ILE A 146 5.82 6.78 -1.58
C ILE A 146 6.66 5.55 -1.93
N VAL A 147 7.98 5.64 -1.70
CA VAL A 147 8.93 4.54 -1.89
C VAL A 147 9.44 4.12 -0.52
N THR A 148 8.86 3.08 0.05
CA THR A 148 9.16 2.72 1.44
C THR A 148 10.52 2.06 1.64
N GLN A 149 11.05 1.36 0.63
CA GLN A 149 12.41 0.81 0.60
C GLN A 149 12.84 0.55 -0.83
N ALA A 150 14.04 0.99 -1.22
CA ALA A 150 14.64 0.64 -2.50
C ALA A 150 16.17 0.69 -2.44
N ASP A 151 16.85 -0.31 -3.00
CA ASP A 151 18.28 -0.27 -3.24
C ASP A 151 18.60 0.32 -4.62
N ARG A 152 19.88 0.70 -4.85
CA ARG A 152 20.34 1.44 -6.06
C ARG A 152 19.96 0.80 -7.38
N ALA A 153 19.93 -0.53 -7.46
CA ALA A 153 19.55 -1.27 -8.67
C ALA A 153 18.09 -1.74 -8.65
N SER A 154 17.25 -1.19 -7.79
CA SER A 154 15.85 -1.62 -7.63
C SER A 154 14.98 -1.17 -8.78
N GLY A 155 14.08 -2.06 -9.22
CA GLY A 155 13.01 -1.71 -10.18
C GLY A 155 12.09 -0.59 -9.70
N SER A 156 11.99 -0.36 -8.37
CA SER A 156 11.22 0.73 -7.78
C SER A 156 11.81 2.11 -8.10
N LEU A 157 13.11 2.21 -8.41
CA LEU A 157 13.72 3.48 -8.85
C LEU A 157 13.24 3.90 -10.24
N ARG A 158 12.73 2.98 -11.08
CA ARG A 158 12.03 3.34 -12.32
C ARG A 158 10.74 4.10 -12.04
N SER A 159 10.04 3.74 -10.97
CA SER A 159 8.86 4.50 -10.52
C SER A 159 9.25 5.91 -10.06
N VAL A 160 10.41 6.07 -9.44
CA VAL A 160 10.96 7.39 -9.08
C VAL A 160 11.23 8.24 -10.33
N GLU A 161 11.86 7.66 -11.36
CA GLU A 161 12.12 8.36 -12.63
C GLU A 161 10.80 8.87 -13.27
N PHE A 162 9.75 8.05 -13.27
CA PHE A 162 8.42 8.46 -13.73
C PHE A 162 7.83 9.56 -12.85
N ALA A 163 7.90 9.46 -11.54
CA ALA A 163 7.38 10.48 -10.63
C ALA A 163 8.06 11.84 -10.85
N LEU A 164 9.38 11.85 -11.01
CA LEU A 164 10.14 13.06 -11.31
C LEU A 164 9.75 13.66 -12.66
N SER A 165 9.58 12.83 -13.70
CA SER A 165 9.15 13.31 -15.03
C SER A 165 7.73 13.87 -15.03
N MET A 166 6.87 13.41 -14.12
CA MET A 166 5.50 13.88 -13.93
C MET A 166 5.38 15.03 -12.91
N GLY A 167 6.51 15.50 -12.34
CA GLY A 167 6.52 16.56 -11.32
C GLY A 167 5.86 16.19 -10.00
N LYS A 168 5.78 14.88 -9.69
CA LYS A 168 5.15 14.40 -8.46
C LYS A 168 6.09 14.47 -7.27
N LYS A 169 5.56 14.78 -6.10
CA LYS A 169 6.30 14.67 -4.84
C LYS A 169 6.59 13.22 -4.52
N ILE A 170 7.78 12.98 -3.97
CA ILE A 170 8.25 11.64 -3.61
C ILE A 170 8.55 11.63 -2.12
N TYR A 171 8.06 10.61 -1.43
CA TYR A 171 8.29 10.39 -0.01
C TYR A 171 8.93 9.04 0.24
N THR A 172 9.66 8.91 1.35
CA THR A 172 10.27 7.66 1.77
C THR A 172 10.30 7.52 3.29
N LEU A 173 10.46 6.30 3.79
CA LEU A 173 10.72 6.05 5.21
C LEU A 173 12.19 6.31 5.55
N PRO A 174 12.53 6.72 6.79
CA PRO A 174 13.92 6.78 7.24
C PRO A 174 14.50 5.36 7.36
N HIS A 175 15.77 5.22 7.00
CA HIS A 175 16.49 3.95 7.09
C HIS A 175 17.83 4.14 7.80
N ARG A 176 18.37 3.04 8.37
CA ARG A 176 19.72 3.03 8.94
C ARG A 176 20.77 3.23 7.86
N ILE A 177 21.96 3.64 8.27
CA ILE A 177 23.13 3.73 7.39
C ILE A 177 23.33 2.37 6.69
N ASN A 178 23.56 2.40 5.38
CA ASN A 178 23.70 1.23 4.48
C ASN A 178 22.43 0.39 4.24
N GLU A 179 21.26 0.82 4.73
CA GLU A 179 19.98 0.23 4.34
C GLU A 179 19.30 1.10 3.29
N SER A 180 18.55 0.49 2.36
CA SER A 180 17.73 1.23 1.37
C SER A 180 18.52 2.33 0.62
N MET A 181 19.69 1.98 0.12
CA MET A 181 20.64 2.95 -0.45
C MET A 181 20.04 3.79 -1.59
N GLY A 182 19.05 3.24 -2.32
CA GLY A 182 18.35 3.99 -3.38
C GLY A 182 17.53 5.15 -2.81
N THR A 183 16.75 4.91 -1.74
CA THR A 183 15.96 5.99 -1.11
C THR A 183 16.85 6.99 -0.40
N GLN A 184 17.93 6.55 0.24
CA GLN A 184 18.90 7.47 0.86
C GLN A 184 19.59 8.38 -0.18
N ASP A 185 19.92 7.87 -1.36
CA ASP A 185 20.48 8.68 -2.44
C ASP A 185 19.46 9.72 -2.95
N LEU A 186 18.16 9.42 -2.93
CA LEU A 186 17.10 10.40 -3.25
C LEU A 186 17.04 11.52 -2.21
N LEU A 187 17.09 11.18 -0.92
CA LEU A 187 17.11 12.17 0.17
C LEU A 187 18.33 13.09 0.08
N LYS A 188 19.52 12.51 -0.14
CA LYS A 188 20.77 13.28 -0.32
C LYS A 188 20.71 14.27 -1.47
N LYS A 189 19.99 13.94 -2.53
CA LYS A 189 19.80 14.79 -3.72
C LYS A 189 18.63 15.77 -3.59
N GLY A 190 17.90 15.76 -2.47
CA GLY A 190 16.68 16.58 -2.31
C GLY A 190 15.54 16.20 -3.26
N LEU A 191 15.53 14.95 -3.75
CA LEU A 191 14.51 14.43 -4.69
C LEU A 191 13.34 13.73 -4.00
N ALA A 192 13.45 13.52 -2.69
CA ALA A 192 12.39 12.94 -1.86
C ALA A 192 12.40 13.58 -0.49
N GLU A 193 11.24 13.57 0.17
CA GLU A 193 11.06 13.96 1.55
C GLU A 193 10.90 12.71 2.43
N VAL A 194 11.27 12.81 3.72
CA VAL A 194 11.21 11.68 4.64
C VAL A 194 9.96 11.74 5.51
N ILE A 195 9.30 10.60 5.67
CA ILE A 195 8.18 10.42 6.59
C ILE A 195 8.76 9.93 7.92
N TYR A 196 8.99 10.83 8.87
CA TYR A 196 9.47 10.48 10.21
C TYR A 196 8.34 10.03 11.13
N ASP A 197 7.15 10.60 10.93
CA ASP A 197 5.93 10.30 11.69
C ASP A 197 4.75 10.22 10.73
N ILE A 198 4.00 9.12 10.79
CA ILE A 198 2.92 8.85 9.82
C ILE A 198 1.75 9.80 10.03
N ASP A 199 1.40 10.11 11.28
CA ASP A 199 0.25 10.96 11.58
C ASP A 199 0.53 12.41 11.17
N SER A 200 1.71 12.94 11.50
CA SER A 200 2.16 14.25 11.03
C SER A 200 2.24 14.34 9.51
N PHE A 201 2.63 13.24 8.83
CA PHE A 201 2.61 13.17 7.38
C PHE A 201 1.19 13.27 6.83
N ILE A 202 0.22 12.54 7.39
CA ILE A 202 -1.19 12.60 7.00
C ILE A 202 -1.76 14.00 7.22
N GLU A 203 -1.45 14.64 8.35
CA GLU A 203 -1.82 16.03 8.63
C GLU A 203 -1.25 17.00 7.58
N SER A 204 0.00 16.79 7.16
CA SER A 204 0.65 17.61 6.12
C SER A 204 -0.02 17.49 4.75
N LEU A 205 -0.76 16.42 4.50
CA LEU A 205 -1.59 16.23 3.30
C LEU A 205 -2.97 16.89 3.42
N GLY A 206 -3.28 17.53 4.57
CA GLY A 206 -4.56 18.21 4.81
C GLY A 206 -5.66 17.31 5.41
N TYR A 207 -5.31 16.12 5.90
CA TYR A 207 -6.24 15.22 6.56
C TYR A 207 -6.12 15.36 8.09
N SER A 208 -7.23 15.19 8.78
CA SER A 208 -7.22 15.14 10.24
C SER A 208 -6.46 13.91 10.72
N ARG A 209 -5.76 14.06 11.85
CA ARG A 209 -5.25 12.89 12.56
C ARG A 209 -6.43 11.93 12.73
N SER A 210 -6.32 10.70 12.25
CA SER A 210 -7.29 9.69 12.62
C SER A 210 -7.26 9.67 14.15
N GLU A 211 -8.37 10.01 14.79
CA GLU A 211 -8.58 9.52 16.15
C GLU A 211 -8.33 8.02 15.99
N GLU A 212 -7.21 7.52 16.53
CA GLU A 212 -7.16 6.13 16.88
C GLU A 212 -8.44 5.99 17.70
N ASN A 213 -9.44 5.29 17.18
CA ASN A 213 -10.40 4.67 18.06
C ASN A 213 -9.50 3.88 18.99
N GLU A 214 -9.15 4.49 20.14
CA GLU A 214 -8.40 3.81 21.17
C GLU A 214 -9.18 2.54 21.35
N ASP A 215 -8.60 1.45 20.90
CA ASP A 215 -9.30 0.16 20.94
C ASP A 215 -9.59 -0.04 22.41
N GLU A 216 -10.85 0.16 22.79
CA GLU A 216 -11.30 0.17 24.18
C GLU A 216 -10.76 -1.04 24.93
N LEU A 217 -10.51 -2.14 24.22
CA LEU A 217 -9.88 -3.34 24.76
C LEU A 217 -8.39 -3.11 25.06
N LEU A 218 -7.63 -2.52 24.14
CA LEU A 218 -6.21 -2.25 24.35
C LEU A 218 -6.02 -1.18 25.44
N GLU A 219 -6.86 -0.13 25.46
CA GLU A 219 -6.84 0.87 26.52
C GLU A 219 -7.13 0.25 27.89
N PHE A 220 -8.13 -0.62 27.96
CA PHE A 220 -8.42 -1.37 29.18
C PHE A 220 -7.25 -2.25 29.62
N CYS A 221 -6.53 -2.87 28.67
CA CYS A 221 -5.36 -3.70 28.95
C CYS A 221 -4.15 -2.92 29.50
N LYS A 222 -4.07 -1.60 29.33
CA LYS A 222 -3.04 -0.75 29.96
C LYS A 222 -3.12 -0.77 31.49
N SER A 223 -4.29 -1.04 32.06
CA SER A 223 -4.49 -1.18 33.49
C SER A 223 -4.09 -2.55 34.09
N TYR A 224 -3.53 -3.45 33.25
CA TYR A 224 -3.19 -4.82 33.64
C TYR A 224 -4.36 -5.58 34.26
N PRO A 225 -5.54 -5.65 33.60
CA PRO A 225 -6.70 -6.31 34.15
C PRO A 225 -6.49 -7.81 34.29
N THR A 226 -7.26 -8.44 35.16
CA THR A 226 -7.32 -9.89 35.19
C THR A 226 -8.00 -10.43 33.92
N TYR A 227 -7.67 -11.67 33.56
CA TYR A 227 -8.29 -12.35 32.43
C TYR A 227 -9.83 -12.36 32.54
N ASP A 228 -10.34 -12.66 33.74
CA ASP A 228 -11.78 -12.74 34.00
C ASP A 228 -12.49 -11.38 33.83
N GLU A 229 -11.89 -10.29 34.30
CA GLU A 229 -12.42 -8.93 34.11
C GLU A 229 -12.48 -8.55 32.61
N ALA A 230 -11.44 -8.90 31.87
CA ALA A 230 -11.37 -8.60 30.46
C ALA A 230 -12.36 -9.44 29.64
N VAL A 231 -12.49 -10.72 29.94
CA VAL A 231 -13.46 -11.60 29.29
C VAL A 231 -14.90 -11.18 29.61
N LEU A 232 -15.16 -10.76 30.85
CA LEU A 232 -16.49 -10.24 31.23
C LEU A 232 -16.88 -9.02 30.41
N LYS A 233 -15.92 -8.14 30.11
CA LYS A 233 -16.16 -6.90 29.38
C LYS A 233 -16.14 -7.06 27.85
N PHE A 234 -15.23 -7.87 27.31
CA PHE A 234 -14.96 -7.94 25.87
C PHE A 234 -15.21 -9.31 25.21
N GLY A 235 -15.51 -10.32 26.02
CA GLY A 235 -15.85 -11.66 25.51
C GLY A 235 -14.74 -12.31 24.69
N GLU A 236 -15.12 -12.91 23.58
CA GLU A 236 -14.22 -13.65 22.68
C GLU A 236 -13.12 -12.78 22.05
N ARG A 237 -13.28 -11.45 22.00
CA ARG A 237 -12.26 -10.54 21.46
C ARG A 237 -10.92 -10.63 22.20
N ILE A 238 -10.91 -11.04 23.47
CA ILE A 238 -9.68 -11.26 24.24
C ILE A 238 -8.84 -12.37 23.58
N PHE A 239 -9.48 -13.48 23.22
CA PHE A 239 -8.82 -14.59 22.54
C PHE A 239 -8.27 -14.20 21.16
N GLU A 240 -9.04 -13.44 20.37
CA GLU A 240 -8.60 -12.94 19.06
C GLU A 240 -7.37 -12.04 19.19
N TYR A 241 -7.34 -11.16 20.20
CA TYR A 241 -6.24 -10.23 20.42
C TYR A 241 -4.97 -10.91 20.93
N GLU A 242 -5.11 -11.95 21.73
CA GLU A 242 -3.98 -12.81 22.12
C GLU A 242 -3.42 -13.54 20.88
N LEU A 243 -4.28 -14.14 20.07
CA LEU A 243 -3.90 -14.85 18.84
C LEU A 243 -3.17 -13.93 17.83
N LEU A 244 -3.60 -12.66 17.75
CA LEU A 244 -2.98 -11.64 16.93
C LEU A 244 -1.69 -11.07 17.55
N GLY A 245 -1.32 -11.49 18.76
CA GLY A 245 -0.15 -10.98 19.48
C GLY A 245 -0.26 -9.52 19.91
N LYS A 246 -1.49 -8.99 19.99
CA LYS A 246 -1.76 -7.61 20.44
C LYS A 246 -1.77 -7.50 21.97
N ILE A 247 -2.07 -8.59 22.65
CA ILE A 247 -2.04 -8.72 24.10
C ILE A 247 -1.33 -10.02 24.48
N LYS A 248 -0.85 -10.10 25.72
CA LYS A 248 -0.29 -11.31 26.32
C LYS A 248 -1.03 -11.64 27.59
N ILE A 249 -1.33 -12.92 27.78
CA ILE A 249 -1.93 -13.43 29.02
C ILE A 249 -0.86 -14.16 29.81
N GLY A 250 -0.56 -13.66 31.00
CA GLY A 250 0.43 -14.28 31.88
C GLY A 250 0.00 -14.19 33.34
N ASN A 251 0.07 -15.28 34.08
CA ASN A 251 -0.31 -15.36 35.51
C ASN A 251 -1.73 -14.83 35.80
N GLY A 252 -2.68 -15.04 34.84
CA GLY A 252 -4.06 -14.58 35.00
C GLY A 252 -4.27 -13.07 34.79
N VAL A 253 -3.26 -12.35 34.33
CA VAL A 253 -3.30 -10.91 34.03
C VAL A 253 -3.02 -10.67 32.55
N ILE A 254 -3.67 -9.67 31.96
CA ILE A 254 -3.45 -9.27 30.58
C ILE A 254 -2.49 -8.07 30.52
N SER A 255 -1.56 -8.11 29.57
CA SER A 255 -0.65 -7.01 29.24
C SER A 255 -0.58 -6.78 27.72
N LEU A 256 -0.12 -5.61 27.31
CA LEU A 256 0.13 -5.25 25.91
C LEU A 256 1.46 -5.83 25.40
#